data_2bbd03cee949d2c2dca88471a23e0153
#
_entry.id   2bbd03cee949d2c2dca88471a23e0153
#
_cell.length_a   1.000
_cell.length_b   1.000
_cell.length_c   1.000
_cell.angle_alpha   90.00
_cell.angle_beta   90.00
_cell.angle_gamma   90.00
#
_symmetry.space_group_name_H-M   'P 1'
#
loop_
_entity.id
_entity.type
_entity.pdbx_description
1 polymer ?
#
loop_
_entity_poly.entity_id
_entity_poly.type
_entity_poly.pdbx_seq_one_letter_code
_entity_poly.pdbx_strand_id
1 'polypeptide(L)'
;MLLNVRRLLLALTISALARISAHAQPPAESGIVRDGKLGTPLGCLHVVLLDAEHRAVAHTVTDSAGTFVLVAPAVGVYRLGFDLVGWERLEGPLDTLRDGEMRERAYPLTFSDAPSTAIPASVTQAGGRTDAGWNGAVATTPDADIRFPLSMRRSGKPGSVVAQYVVDVTGRVRADSWRAVASTDPEYLAALRAHAPAMRYQPARLDGNPVCQLLRNQVRFEWVGPMPTVTLSN
;
A
#
# COMPACT_ATOMS: atom_id res chain seq x y z
N MET A 1 -3.98 51.81 78.67
CA MET A 1 -2.68 51.16 78.51
C MET A 1 -2.88 49.83 77.82
N LEU A 2 -2.92 49.81 76.47
CA LEU A 2 -3.16 48.65 75.68
C LEU A 2 -2.25 48.68 74.43
N LEU A 3 -1.35 47.74 74.38
CA LEU A 3 -0.34 47.58 73.33
C LEU A 3 -0.95 46.90 72.18
N ASN A 4 -0.98 47.56 71.00
CA ASN A 4 -1.43 46.97 69.71
C ASN A 4 -0.21 46.33 69.00
N VAL A 5 -0.17 45.04 68.98
CA VAL A 5 0.79 44.25 68.16
C VAL A 5 0.18 44.04 66.78
N ARG A 6 0.63 44.76 65.76
CA ARG A 6 0.33 44.54 64.40
C ARG A 6 1.14 43.34 63.88
N ARG A 7 0.49 42.22 63.64
CA ARG A 7 1.07 41.09 62.94
C ARG A 7 1.09 41.41 61.42
N LEU A 8 2.29 41.54 60.89
CA LEU A 8 2.57 41.63 59.48
C LEU A 8 2.54 40.22 58.89
N LEU A 9 1.45 39.86 58.15
CA LEU A 9 1.36 38.63 57.36
C LEU A 9 2.01 38.89 56.01
N LEU A 10 3.22 38.34 55.81
CA LEU A 10 3.90 38.30 54.52
C LEU A 10 3.26 37.15 53.71
N ALA A 11 2.38 37.49 52.78
CA ALA A 11 1.83 36.53 51.82
C ALA A 11 2.89 36.24 50.74
N LEU A 12 3.56 35.11 50.86
CA LEU A 12 4.43 34.57 49.80
C LEU A 12 3.53 33.98 48.72
N THR A 13 3.27 34.72 47.62
CA THR A 13 2.66 34.17 46.43
C THR A 13 3.68 33.41 45.63
N ILE A 14 3.70 32.09 45.80
CA ILE A 14 4.43 31.20 44.91
C ILE A 14 3.67 31.11 43.59
N SER A 15 4.07 31.95 42.64
CA SER A 15 3.63 31.80 41.24
C SER A 15 4.30 30.54 40.67
N ALA A 16 3.63 29.42 40.78
CA ALA A 16 3.98 28.22 40.01
C ALA A 16 3.67 28.53 38.52
N LEU A 17 4.68 28.98 37.79
CA LEU A 17 4.64 28.95 36.34
C LEU A 17 4.60 27.46 35.94
N ALA A 18 3.37 26.97 35.68
CA ALA A 18 3.19 25.73 34.95
C ALA A 18 3.81 25.93 33.55
N ARG A 19 5.02 25.41 33.37
CA ARG A 19 5.61 25.27 32.06
C ARG A 19 4.70 24.29 31.32
N ILE A 20 3.75 24.81 30.50
CA ILE A 20 3.07 24.04 29.49
C ILE A 20 4.19 23.68 28.52
N SER A 21 4.73 22.48 28.66
CA SER A 21 5.55 21.89 27.62
C SER A 21 4.67 21.78 26.40
N ALA A 22 4.81 22.71 25.46
CA ALA A 22 4.24 22.56 24.14
C ALA A 22 4.80 21.24 23.61
N HIS A 23 3.98 20.19 23.62
CA HIS A 23 4.33 18.94 22.98
C HIS A 23 4.41 19.28 21.49
N ALA A 24 5.62 19.33 20.98
CA ALA A 24 5.86 19.48 19.56
C ALA A 24 5.09 18.35 18.86
N GLN A 25 4.21 18.71 17.95
CA GLN A 25 3.47 17.72 17.17
C GLN A 25 4.47 17.06 16.22
N PRO A 26 4.53 15.72 16.18
CA PRO A 26 5.44 15.05 15.26
C PRO A 26 5.11 15.45 13.82
N PRO A 27 6.12 15.59 12.97
CA PRO A 27 5.90 15.94 11.58
C PRO A 27 5.11 14.84 10.88
N ALA A 28 4.21 15.21 9.98
CA ALA A 28 3.37 14.27 9.25
C ALA A 28 3.31 14.62 7.76
N GLU A 29 3.21 13.60 6.94
CA GLU A 29 2.92 13.69 5.51
C GLU A 29 1.54 13.10 5.26
N SER A 30 0.70 13.81 4.51
CA SER A 30 -0.61 13.33 4.09
C SER A 30 -0.77 13.52 2.59
N GLY A 31 -1.68 12.78 1.99
CA GLY A 31 -1.92 12.97 0.57
C GLY A 31 -2.96 12.04 -0.02
N ILE A 32 -3.19 12.24 -1.31
CA ILE A 32 -4.09 11.43 -2.12
C ILE A 32 -3.27 10.77 -3.23
N VAL A 33 -3.30 9.45 -3.27
CA VAL A 33 -2.61 8.66 -4.31
C VAL A 33 -3.61 8.32 -5.41
N ARG A 34 -3.22 8.56 -6.67
CA ARG A 34 -4.02 8.27 -7.86
C ARG A 34 -3.21 7.54 -8.91
N ASP A 35 -3.86 6.70 -9.70
CA ASP A 35 -3.28 6.15 -10.90
C ASP A 35 -3.03 7.27 -11.91
N GLY A 36 -1.78 7.45 -12.35
CA GLY A 36 -1.37 8.54 -13.24
C GLY A 36 -1.92 8.41 -14.65
N LYS A 37 -2.32 7.19 -15.09
CA LYS A 37 -2.93 6.94 -16.40
C LYS A 37 -4.45 7.06 -16.36
N LEU A 38 -5.07 6.53 -15.31
CA LEU A 38 -6.53 6.42 -15.19
C LEU A 38 -7.16 7.54 -14.37
N GLY A 39 -6.35 8.29 -13.58
CA GLY A 39 -6.83 9.33 -12.66
C GLY A 39 -7.61 8.79 -11.46
N THR A 40 -7.82 7.47 -11.36
CA THR A 40 -8.59 6.83 -10.30
C THR A 40 -7.81 6.78 -8.99
N PRO A 41 -8.46 6.92 -7.81
CA PRO A 41 -7.77 6.78 -6.54
C PRO A 41 -7.23 5.35 -6.35
N LEU A 42 -6.03 5.27 -5.77
CA LEU A 42 -5.38 4.00 -5.43
C LEU A 42 -5.59 3.70 -3.95
N GLY A 43 -6.73 3.11 -3.64
CA GLY A 43 -7.04 2.64 -2.29
C GLY A 43 -6.32 1.34 -1.96
N CYS A 44 -6.02 1.14 -0.65
CA CYS A 44 -5.34 -0.04 -0.14
C CYS A 44 -3.90 -0.23 -0.70
N LEU A 45 -3.26 0.87 -1.12
CA LEU A 45 -1.86 0.89 -1.50
C LEU A 45 -0.98 1.07 -0.25
N HIS A 46 0.05 0.24 -0.11
CA HIS A 46 1.04 0.39 0.96
C HIS A 46 1.94 1.60 0.69
N VAL A 47 2.00 2.52 1.67
CA VAL A 47 2.83 3.73 1.64
C VAL A 47 3.83 3.62 2.78
N VAL A 48 5.10 3.85 2.49
CA VAL A 48 6.19 3.75 3.45
C VAL A 48 6.99 5.04 3.50
N LEU A 49 7.38 5.46 4.69
CA LEU A 49 8.33 6.55 4.89
C LEU A 49 9.73 5.95 5.04
N LEU A 50 10.64 6.38 4.19
CA LEU A 50 12.02 5.91 4.14
C LEU A 50 12.97 7.01 4.60
N ASP A 51 13.98 6.65 5.40
CA ASP A 51 15.08 7.55 5.72
C ASP A 51 16.05 7.72 4.52
N ALA A 52 17.11 8.48 4.72
CA ALA A 52 18.12 8.73 3.68
C ALA A 52 18.85 7.45 3.21
N GLU A 53 18.91 6.42 4.06
CA GLU A 53 19.52 5.13 3.79
C GLU A 53 18.52 4.09 3.25
N HIS A 54 17.31 4.53 2.82
CA HIS A 54 16.21 3.69 2.31
C HIS A 54 15.64 2.67 3.33
N ARG A 55 15.80 2.91 4.63
CA ARG A 55 15.18 2.08 5.66
C ARG A 55 13.78 2.58 5.95
N ALA A 56 12.83 1.67 6.04
CA ALA A 56 11.46 1.98 6.44
C ALA A 56 11.42 2.41 7.91
N VAL A 57 10.90 3.61 8.18
CA VAL A 57 10.77 4.19 9.53
C VAL A 57 9.32 4.38 9.97
N ALA A 58 8.40 4.45 9.01
CA ALA A 58 6.96 4.46 9.24
C ALA A 58 6.23 3.96 8.00
N HIS A 59 5.01 3.47 8.15
CA HIS A 59 4.22 2.97 7.05
C HIS A 59 2.71 3.09 7.32
N THR A 60 1.93 3.08 6.26
CA THR A 60 0.46 3.09 6.31
C THR A 60 -0.11 2.45 5.04
N VAL A 61 -1.43 2.36 4.98
CA VAL A 61 -2.16 1.91 3.79
C VAL A 61 -3.18 2.98 3.43
N THR A 62 -3.30 3.32 2.14
CA THR A 62 -4.30 4.28 1.69
C THR A 62 -5.72 3.77 1.93
N ASP A 63 -6.65 4.65 2.26
CA ASP A 63 -8.08 4.34 2.32
C ASP A 63 -8.70 4.12 0.92
N SER A 64 -10.00 3.88 0.85
CA SER A 64 -10.70 3.66 -0.43
C SER A 64 -10.69 4.89 -1.36
N ALA A 65 -10.46 6.09 -0.84
CA ALA A 65 -10.31 7.32 -1.60
C ALA A 65 -8.86 7.59 -2.05
N GLY A 66 -7.93 6.69 -1.72
CA GLY A 66 -6.50 6.85 -1.98
C GLY A 66 -5.81 7.79 -0.99
N THR A 67 -6.48 8.18 0.10
CA THR A 67 -5.95 9.11 1.10
C THR A 67 -5.08 8.36 2.12
N PHE A 68 -4.00 9.00 2.57
CA PHE A 68 -3.16 8.49 3.64
C PHE A 68 -2.68 9.60 4.57
N VAL A 69 -2.27 9.19 5.76
CA VAL A 69 -1.49 10.02 6.71
C VAL A 69 -0.35 9.16 7.22
N LEU A 70 0.86 9.72 7.21
CA LEU A 70 2.07 9.13 7.76
C LEU A 70 2.69 10.10 8.77
N VAL A 71 2.93 9.61 9.97
CA VAL A 71 3.60 10.36 11.03
C VAL A 71 5.07 9.96 11.05
N ALA A 72 5.98 10.90 10.89
CA ALA A 72 7.40 10.65 10.99
C ALA A 72 7.82 10.48 12.47
N PRO A 73 8.78 9.60 12.77
CA PRO A 73 9.24 9.38 14.14
C PRO A 73 9.96 10.59 14.74
N ALA A 74 10.54 11.45 13.90
CA ALA A 74 11.25 12.67 14.27
C ALA A 74 11.30 13.66 13.11
N VAL A 75 11.77 14.86 13.38
CA VAL A 75 12.20 15.82 12.36
C VAL A 75 13.36 15.20 11.58
N GLY A 76 13.34 15.29 10.25
CA GLY A 76 14.38 14.67 9.44
C GLY A 76 14.14 14.77 7.95
N VAL A 77 15.04 14.14 7.21
CA VAL A 77 14.97 14.04 5.75
C VAL A 77 14.45 12.66 5.40
N TYR A 78 13.35 12.62 4.67
CA TYR A 78 12.64 11.39 4.32
C TYR A 78 12.24 11.38 2.85
N ARG A 79 11.83 10.23 2.36
CA ARG A 79 11.13 10.06 1.08
C ARG A 79 9.94 9.12 1.27
N LEU A 80 8.92 9.26 0.45
CA LEU A 80 7.83 8.30 0.37
C LEU A 80 8.18 7.19 -0.60
N GLY A 81 7.86 5.96 -0.21
CA GLY A 81 7.82 4.80 -1.07
C GLY A 81 6.38 4.33 -1.25
N PHE A 82 6.05 3.87 -2.45
CA PHE A 82 4.74 3.35 -2.80
C PHE A 82 4.90 1.94 -3.35
N ASP A 83 4.33 0.95 -2.66
CA ASP A 83 4.48 -0.45 -3.03
C ASP A 83 3.22 -0.97 -3.71
N LEU A 84 3.42 -1.50 -4.90
CA LEU A 84 2.42 -2.28 -5.61
C LEU A 84 3.00 -3.67 -5.87
N VAL A 85 2.33 -4.70 -5.38
CA VAL A 85 2.82 -6.08 -5.48
C VAL A 85 3.04 -6.48 -6.95
N GLY A 86 4.20 -7.09 -7.22
CA GLY A 86 4.63 -7.44 -8.56
C GLY A 86 5.38 -6.33 -9.31
N TRP A 87 5.53 -5.13 -8.72
CA TRP A 87 6.26 -4.00 -9.31
C TRP A 87 7.36 -3.52 -8.39
N GLU A 88 8.33 -2.84 -8.98
CA GLU A 88 9.33 -2.13 -8.21
C GLU A 88 8.69 -0.99 -7.43
N ARG A 89 9.17 -0.77 -6.20
CA ARG A 89 8.74 0.36 -5.36
C ARG A 89 9.00 1.67 -6.08
N LEU A 90 7.96 2.51 -6.18
CA LEU A 90 8.13 3.88 -6.63
C LEU A 90 8.54 4.75 -5.45
N GLU A 91 9.66 5.45 -5.58
CA GLU A 91 10.17 6.35 -4.54
C GLU A 91 10.11 7.81 -5.00
N GLY A 92 9.61 8.66 -4.11
CA GLY A 92 9.63 10.10 -4.29
C GLY A 92 11.01 10.71 -3.98
N PRO A 93 11.17 12.01 -4.21
CA PRO A 93 12.38 12.74 -3.82
C PRO A 93 12.53 12.77 -2.30
N LEU A 94 13.78 12.99 -1.84
CA LEU A 94 14.06 13.34 -0.46
C LEU A 94 13.44 14.70 -0.13
N ASP A 95 12.79 14.79 1.02
CA ASP A 95 12.22 16.04 1.53
C ASP A 95 12.41 16.15 3.04
N THR A 96 12.44 17.38 3.56
CA THR A 96 12.64 17.62 4.98
C THR A 96 11.28 17.83 5.65
N LEU A 97 10.95 16.98 6.61
CA LEU A 97 9.79 17.16 7.48
C LEU A 97 10.22 17.88 8.75
N ARG A 98 9.52 18.98 9.06
CA ARG A 98 9.79 19.83 10.22
C ARG A 98 8.77 19.60 11.33
N ASP A 99 9.14 20.01 12.53
CA ASP A 99 8.29 19.92 13.70
C ASP A 99 6.95 20.66 13.51
N GLY A 100 5.84 19.99 13.88
CA GLY A 100 4.49 20.53 13.72
C GLY A 100 4.03 20.69 12.26
N GLU A 101 4.83 20.26 11.28
CA GLU A 101 4.48 20.35 9.86
C GLU A 101 3.57 19.18 9.45
N MET A 102 2.42 19.50 8.88
CA MET A 102 1.58 18.55 8.14
C MET A 102 1.53 18.99 6.70
N ARG A 103 2.03 18.16 5.80
CA ARG A 103 1.97 18.41 4.35
C ARG A 103 0.87 17.59 3.72
N GLU A 104 0.16 18.22 2.78
CA GLU A 104 -0.84 17.54 1.97
C GLU A 104 -0.47 17.67 0.48
N ARG A 105 -0.36 16.52 -0.21
CA ARG A 105 0.01 16.47 -1.62
C ARG A 105 -0.81 15.44 -2.41
N ALA A 106 -0.87 15.66 -3.73
CA ALA A 106 -1.38 14.66 -4.66
C ALA A 106 -0.21 13.88 -5.27
N TYR A 107 -0.35 12.55 -5.30
CA TYR A 107 0.67 11.63 -5.83
C TYR A 107 0.10 10.86 -7.03
N PRO A 108 0.28 11.36 -8.26
CA PRO A 108 -0.06 10.61 -9.46
C PRO A 108 1.04 9.56 -9.72
N LEU A 109 0.74 8.29 -9.48
CA LEU A 109 1.69 7.20 -9.67
C LEU A 109 1.47 6.53 -11.01
N THR A 110 2.55 6.34 -11.77
CA THR A 110 2.52 5.59 -13.03
C THR A 110 3.38 4.34 -12.87
N PHE A 111 2.72 3.20 -12.78
CA PHE A 111 3.39 1.90 -12.82
C PHE A 111 3.51 1.42 -14.28
N SER A 112 4.57 0.66 -14.57
CA SER A 112 4.70 -0.01 -15.87
C SER A 112 3.54 -0.99 -16.10
N ASP A 113 3.23 -1.33 -17.36
CA ASP A 113 2.17 -2.30 -17.67
C ASP A 113 2.64 -3.76 -17.50
N ALA A 114 3.94 -3.98 -17.31
CA ALA A 114 4.53 -5.27 -17.04
C ALA A 114 5.24 -5.29 -15.68
N PRO A 115 5.17 -6.40 -14.93
CA PRO A 115 5.93 -6.55 -13.69
C PRO A 115 7.44 -6.45 -13.98
N SER A 116 8.17 -5.89 -13.02
CA SER A 116 9.63 -5.86 -13.10
C SER A 116 10.20 -7.27 -13.09
N THR A 117 11.01 -7.62 -14.09
CA THR A 117 11.73 -8.91 -14.14
C THR A 117 12.85 -9.00 -13.11
N ALA A 118 13.16 -7.90 -12.43
CA ALA A 118 14.24 -7.79 -11.45
C ALA A 118 13.86 -8.24 -10.02
N ILE A 119 12.59 -8.62 -9.78
CA ILE A 119 12.18 -9.11 -8.46
C ILE A 119 12.67 -10.55 -8.31
N PRO A 120 13.53 -10.85 -7.32
CA PRO A 120 13.97 -12.23 -7.07
C PRO A 120 12.75 -13.14 -6.84
N ALA A 121 12.79 -14.36 -7.38
CA ALA A 121 11.71 -15.35 -7.25
C ALA A 121 11.30 -15.62 -5.78
N SER A 122 12.22 -15.43 -4.83
CA SER A 122 11.96 -15.53 -3.39
C SER A 122 11.03 -14.44 -2.84
N VAL A 123 10.92 -13.27 -3.53
CA VAL A 123 10.03 -12.16 -3.12
C VAL A 123 8.65 -12.34 -3.76
N THR A 124 8.59 -12.92 -4.96
CA THR A 124 7.32 -13.23 -5.64
C THR A 124 6.51 -14.29 -4.91
N GLN A 125 7.16 -15.29 -4.30
CA GLN A 125 6.47 -16.31 -3.50
C GLN A 125 5.95 -15.78 -2.14
N ALA A 126 6.50 -14.69 -1.64
CA ALA A 126 6.12 -14.10 -0.35
C ALA A 126 5.04 -13.00 -0.45
N GLY A 127 4.48 -12.75 -1.64
CA GLY A 127 3.39 -11.77 -1.82
C GLY A 127 3.80 -10.32 -1.63
N GLY A 128 5.07 -9.96 -1.80
CA GLY A 128 5.54 -8.59 -1.75
C GLY A 128 6.78 -8.35 -0.89
N ARG A 129 7.25 -7.11 -0.89
CA ARG A 129 8.38 -6.68 -0.04
C ARG A 129 7.96 -6.74 1.41
N THR A 130 8.82 -7.27 2.25
CA THR A 130 8.66 -7.22 3.70
C THR A 130 9.45 -6.04 4.24
N ASP A 131 8.74 -4.99 4.69
CA ASP A 131 9.30 -4.01 5.61
C ASP A 131 9.02 -4.49 7.04
N ALA A 132 9.72 -3.94 8.03
CA ALA A 132 9.40 -4.24 9.42
C ALA A 132 7.90 -3.99 9.68
N GLY A 133 7.17 -5.04 10.08
CA GLY A 133 5.72 -4.97 10.35
C GLY A 133 4.78 -5.13 9.14
N TRP A 134 5.28 -5.15 7.89
CA TRP A 134 4.46 -5.37 6.70
C TRP A 134 4.65 -6.77 6.12
N ASN A 135 3.54 -7.45 5.85
CA ASN A 135 3.48 -8.70 5.10
C ASN A 135 2.39 -8.59 4.03
N GLY A 136 2.76 -8.74 2.76
CA GLY A 136 1.84 -8.66 1.64
C GLY A 136 0.87 -9.84 1.56
N ALA A 137 -0.22 -9.66 0.82
CA ALA A 137 -1.19 -10.71 0.57
C ALA A 137 -0.60 -11.82 -0.31
N VAL A 138 -0.91 -13.07 0.03
CA VAL A 138 -0.43 -14.27 -0.67
C VAL A 138 -1.61 -15.04 -1.25
N ALA A 139 -1.57 -15.34 -2.55
CA ALA A 139 -2.60 -16.12 -3.21
C ALA A 139 -2.67 -17.55 -2.60
N THR A 140 -3.89 -17.99 -2.29
CA THR A 140 -4.16 -19.34 -1.78
C THR A 140 -4.99 -20.18 -2.75
N THR A 141 -5.60 -19.54 -3.77
CA THR A 141 -6.31 -20.24 -4.84
C THR A 141 -5.31 -20.74 -5.86
N PRO A 142 -5.37 -22.00 -6.27
CA PRO A 142 -4.52 -22.52 -7.33
C PRO A 142 -4.76 -21.82 -8.68
N ASP A 143 -3.71 -21.53 -9.42
CA ASP A 143 -3.80 -20.93 -10.77
C ASP A 143 -4.55 -21.82 -11.76
N ALA A 144 -4.46 -23.12 -11.56
CA ALA A 144 -5.14 -24.13 -12.40
C ALA A 144 -6.69 -24.01 -12.40
N ASP A 145 -7.27 -23.29 -11.44
CA ASP A 145 -8.70 -23.06 -11.37
C ASP A 145 -9.18 -22.00 -12.39
N ILE A 146 -8.26 -21.21 -12.94
CA ILE A 146 -8.58 -20.24 -14.01
C ILE A 146 -8.76 -21.00 -15.32
N ARG A 147 -9.98 -21.02 -15.83
CA ARG A 147 -10.29 -21.79 -17.04
C ARG A 147 -9.72 -21.11 -18.28
N PHE A 148 -8.93 -21.86 -19.05
CA PHE A 148 -8.49 -21.44 -20.37
C PHE A 148 -9.69 -21.35 -21.33
N PRO A 149 -9.91 -20.24 -22.07
CA PRO A 149 -11.06 -20.08 -22.96
C PRO A 149 -11.12 -21.16 -24.04
N LEU A 150 -12.29 -21.75 -24.24
CA LEU A 150 -12.46 -22.85 -25.20
C LEU A 150 -12.16 -22.45 -26.66
N SER A 151 -12.50 -21.24 -27.04
CA SER A 151 -12.19 -20.65 -28.36
C SER A 151 -10.68 -20.58 -28.60
N MET A 152 -9.92 -20.21 -27.57
CA MET A 152 -8.47 -20.09 -27.64
C MET A 152 -7.73 -21.43 -27.60
N ARG A 153 -8.38 -22.49 -27.12
CA ARG A 153 -7.81 -23.85 -27.16
C ARG A 153 -7.53 -24.34 -28.60
N ARG A 154 -8.39 -23.94 -29.54
CA ARG A 154 -8.23 -24.34 -30.97
C ARG A 154 -7.09 -23.57 -31.64
N SER A 155 -6.89 -22.35 -31.31
CA SER A 155 -5.84 -21.52 -31.90
C SER A 155 -4.46 -21.76 -31.29
N GLY A 156 -4.38 -22.29 -30.06
CA GLY A 156 -3.14 -22.44 -29.30
C GLY A 156 -2.41 -21.12 -29.04
N LYS A 157 -3.06 -19.98 -29.29
CA LYS A 157 -2.46 -18.65 -29.19
C LYS A 157 -2.23 -18.30 -27.73
N PRO A 158 -0.98 -18.01 -27.32
CA PRO A 158 -0.73 -17.55 -25.97
C PRO A 158 -1.24 -16.13 -25.73
N GLY A 159 -1.50 -15.79 -24.48
CA GLY A 159 -1.91 -14.45 -24.11
C GLY A 159 -1.67 -14.09 -22.66
N SER A 160 -1.95 -12.85 -22.33
CA SER A 160 -1.84 -12.37 -20.96
C SER A 160 -2.87 -11.30 -20.64
N VAL A 161 -3.18 -11.21 -19.35
CA VAL A 161 -4.02 -10.16 -18.78
C VAL A 161 -3.28 -9.58 -17.59
N VAL A 162 -3.19 -8.25 -17.53
CA VAL A 162 -2.79 -7.52 -16.34
C VAL A 162 -4.04 -6.94 -15.71
N ALA A 163 -4.34 -7.39 -14.50
CA ALA A 163 -5.49 -6.92 -13.73
C ALA A 163 -5.04 -6.28 -12.42
N GLN A 164 -5.75 -5.24 -12.02
CA GLN A 164 -5.58 -4.55 -10.75
C GLN A 164 -6.85 -4.69 -9.93
N TYR A 165 -6.70 -5.02 -8.65
CA TYR A 165 -7.81 -5.20 -7.73
C TYR A 165 -7.36 -5.11 -6.27
N VAL A 166 -8.32 -4.90 -5.37
CA VAL A 166 -8.08 -4.88 -3.92
C VAL A 166 -8.44 -6.24 -3.34
N VAL A 167 -7.53 -6.76 -2.53
CA VAL A 167 -7.81 -7.88 -1.59
C VAL A 167 -8.18 -7.26 -0.25
N ASP A 168 -9.33 -7.65 0.30
CA ASP A 168 -9.82 -7.16 1.57
C ASP A 168 -9.18 -7.88 2.77
N VAL A 169 -9.50 -7.43 3.97
CA VAL A 169 -9.00 -7.99 5.24
C VAL A 169 -9.40 -9.45 5.48
N THR A 170 -10.33 -9.99 4.70
CA THR A 170 -10.77 -11.41 4.75
C THR A 170 -10.10 -12.27 3.68
N GLY A 171 -9.22 -11.68 2.86
CA GLY A 171 -8.54 -12.36 1.77
C GLY A 171 -9.39 -12.53 0.50
N ARG A 172 -10.47 -11.76 0.33
CA ARG A 172 -11.33 -11.80 -0.86
C ARG A 172 -11.05 -10.65 -1.79
N VAL A 173 -11.16 -10.92 -3.09
CA VAL A 173 -11.09 -9.86 -4.11
C VAL A 173 -12.38 -9.03 -4.07
N ARG A 174 -12.23 -7.72 -3.93
CA ARG A 174 -13.36 -6.77 -4.01
C ARG A 174 -13.76 -6.56 -5.47
N ALA A 175 -14.98 -6.95 -5.82
CA ALA A 175 -15.50 -6.89 -7.19
C ALA A 175 -15.56 -5.46 -7.76
N ASP A 176 -15.86 -4.47 -6.92
CA ASP A 176 -15.94 -3.04 -7.27
C ASP A 176 -14.58 -2.42 -7.58
N SER A 177 -13.49 -3.01 -7.08
CA SER A 177 -12.12 -2.54 -7.29
C SER A 177 -11.43 -3.14 -8.51
N TRP A 178 -12.01 -4.16 -9.13
CA TRP A 178 -11.38 -4.90 -10.21
C TRP A 178 -11.28 -4.07 -11.51
N ARG A 179 -10.08 -3.93 -12.05
CA ARG A 179 -9.77 -3.17 -13.27
C ARG A 179 -8.88 -3.99 -14.19
N ALA A 180 -9.19 -3.98 -15.48
CA ALA A 180 -8.25 -4.43 -16.50
C ALA A 180 -7.25 -3.31 -16.78
N VAL A 181 -5.96 -3.60 -16.69
CA VAL A 181 -4.87 -2.67 -17.02
C VAL A 181 -4.44 -2.91 -18.49
N ALA A 182 -4.23 -4.18 -18.85
CA ALA A 182 -3.87 -4.61 -20.19
C ALA A 182 -4.42 -6.02 -20.45
N SER A 183 -4.70 -6.33 -21.70
CA SER A 183 -5.04 -7.68 -22.15
C SER A 183 -4.63 -7.85 -23.60
N THR A 184 -4.08 -9.02 -23.94
CA THR A 184 -3.75 -9.39 -25.30
C THR A 184 -4.97 -9.84 -26.12
N ASP A 185 -6.04 -10.24 -25.43
CA ASP A 185 -7.27 -10.70 -26.06
C ASP A 185 -8.46 -10.58 -25.09
N PRO A 186 -9.65 -10.15 -25.56
CA PRO A 186 -10.83 -9.98 -24.74
C PRO A 186 -11.34 -11.30 -24.10
N GLU A 187 -11.08 -12.46 -24.72
CA GLU A 187 -11.48 -13.75 -24.16
C GLU A 187 -10.70 -14.14 -22.93
N TYR A 188 -9.39 -13.85 -22.89
CA TYR A 188 -8.58 -14.04 -21.69
C TYR A 188 -9.02 -13.11 -20.58
N LEU A 189 -9.36 -11.86 -20.93
CA LEU A 189 -9.91 -10.90 -19.98
C LEU A 189 -11.22 -11.39 -19.38
N ALA A 190 -12.13 -11.89 -20.19
CA ALA A 190 -13.42 -12.43 -19.75
C ALA A 190 -13.23 -13.64 -18.81
N ALA A 191 -12.32 -14.56 -19.16
CA ALA A 191 -12.03 -15.73 -18.35
C ALA A 191 -11.48 -15.35 -16.96
N LEU A 192 -10.51 -14.43 -16.89
CA LEU A 192 -9.96 -13.96 -15.62
C LEU A 192 -11.02 -13.24 -14.79
N ARG A 193 -11.80 -12.34 -15.42
CA ARG A 193 -12.85 -11.59 -14.73
C ARG A 193 -13.91 -12.50 -14.13
N ALA A 194 -14.30 -13.57 -14.85
CA ALA A 194 -15.25 -14.56 -14.36
C ALA A 194 -14.70 -15.34 -13.15
N HIS A 195 -13.38 -15.56 -13.09
CA HIS A 195 -12.72 -16.27 -11.99
C HIS A 195 -12.46 -15.39 -10.76
N ALA A 196 -12.33 -14.08 -10.92
CA ALA A 196 -11.95 -13.13 -9.85
C ALA A 196 -12.74 -13.32 -8.53
N PRO A 197 -14.08 -13.59 -8.52
CA PRO A 197 -14.81 -13.82 -7.26
C PRO A 197 -14.41 -15.09 -6.51
N ALA A 198 -13.81 -16.06 -7.20
CA ALA A 198 -13.32 -17.31 -6.60
C ALA A 198 -11.91 -17.19 -6.03
N MET A 199 -11.15 -16.19 -6.43
CA MET A 199 -9.79 -15.96 -5.92
C MET A 199 -9.78 -15.75 -4.42
N ARG A 200 -8.82 -16.39 -3.74
CA ARG A 200 -8.61 -16.29 -2.30
C ARG A 200 -7.16 -15.99 -1.99
N TYR A 201 -6.97 -15.20 -0.94
CA TYR A 201 -5.68 -14.75 -0.46
C TYR A 201 -5.58 -14.93 1.05
N GLN A 202 -4.39 -15.19 1.53
CA GLN A 202 -4.04 -14.79 2.88
C GLN A 202 -3.92 -13.26 2.87
N PRO A 203 -4.69 -12.52 3.69
CA PRO A 203 -4.69 -11.05 3.65
C PRO A 203 -3.34 -10.45 4.03
N ALA A 204 -3.06 -9.28 3.52
CA ALA A 204 -1.90 -8.50 3.95
C ALA A 204 -2.01 -8.16 5.43
N ARG A 205 -0.86 -7.99 6.09
CA ARG A 205 -0.79 -7.60 7.49
C ARG A 205 0.13 -6.39 7.66
N LEU A 206 -0.30 -5.49 8.54
CA LEU A 206 0.46 -4.34 8.99
C LEU A 206 0.55 -4.42 10.52
N ASP A 207 1.75 -4.56 11.07
CA ASP A 207 1.99 -4.77 12.50
C ASP A 207 1.11 -5.92 13.09
N GLY A 208 1.02 -7.02 12.33
CA GLY A 208 0.24 -8.20 12.69
C GLY A 208 -1.27 -8.09 12.43
N ASN A 209 -1.82 -6.90 12.21
CA ASN A 209 -3.24 -6.69 11.95
C ASN A 209 -3.57 -6.91 10.47
N PRO A 210 -4.66 -7.58 10.10
CA PRO A 210 -5.05 -7.75 8.72
C PRO A 210 -5.48 -6.40 8.12
N VAL A 211 -4.94 -6.08 6.94
CA VAL A 211 -5.26 -4.88 6.18
C VAL A 211 -5.62 -5.23 4.74
N CYS A 212 -6.32 -4.34 4.06
CA CYS A 212 -6.54 -4.49 2.64
C CYS A 212 -5.25 -4.18 1.85
N GLN A 213 -5.16 -4.70 0.62
CA GLN A 213 -4.02 -4.44 -0.26
C GLN A 213 -4.46 -4.32 -1.71
N LEU A 214 -3.90 -3.31 -2.40
CA LEU A 214 -3.98 -3.19 -3.85
C LEU A 214 -2.96 -4.15 -4.48
N LEU A 215 -3.44 -5.03 -5.36
CA LEU A 215 -2.63 -5.92 -6.16
C LEU A 215 -2.74 -5.55 -7.63
N ARG A 216 -1.65 -5.74 -8.38
CA ARG A 216 -1.64 -5.73 -9.83
C ARG A 216 -0.90 -6.99 -10.29
N ASN A 217 -1.65 -7.94 -10.85
CA ASN A 217 -1.11 -9.24 -11.21
C ASN A 217 -1.20 -9.43 -12.71
N GLN A 218 -0.19 -10.10 -13.27
CA GLN A 218 -0.22 -10.60 -14.62
C GLN A 218 -0.60 -12.08 -14.62
N VAL A 219 -1.64 -12.43 -15.36
CA VAL A 219 -2.01 -13.82 -15.63
C VAL A 219 -1.60 -14.16 -17.04
N ARG A 220 -0.83 -15.23 -17.21
CA ARG A 220 -0.40 -15.75 -18.50
C ARG A 220 -1.19 -17.00 -18.85
N PHE A 221 -1.63 -17.06 -20.08
CA PHE A 221 -2.32 -18.18 -20.68
C PHE A 221 -1.40 -18.78 -21.74
N GLU A 222 -0.86 -19.95 -21.48
CA GLU A 222 0.13 -20.59 -22.35
C GLU A 222 -0.32 -22.01 -22.69
N TRP A 223 0.09 -22.49 -23.83
CA TRP A 223 -0.10 -23.88 -24.22
C TRP A 223 1.21 -24.64 -24.04
N VAL A 224 1.29 -25.45 -23.00
CA VAL A 224 2.49 -26.23 -22.69
C VAL A 224 2.21 -27.72 -22.91
N GLY A 225 2.76 -28.29 -23.99
CA GLY A 225 2.52 -29.68 -24.37
C GLY A 225 1.05 -29.94 -24.74
N PRO A 226 0.45 -31.06 -24.29
CA PRO A 226 -0.92 -31.40 -24.66
C PRO A 226 -1.98 -30.64 -23.85
N MET A 227 -1.61 -29.82 -22.87
CA MET A 227 -2.56 -29.15 -21.96
C MET A 227 -2.32 -27.64 -21.88
N PRO A 228 -3.42 -26.83 -21.79
CA PRO A 228 -3.31 -25.42 -21.49
C PRO A 228 -2.89 -25.19 -20.05
N THR A 229 -1.99 -24.23 -19.86
CA THR A 229 -1.50 -23.82 -18.54
C THR A 229 -1.86 -22.36 -18.31
N VAL A 230 -2.32 -22.06 -17.12
CA VAL A 230 -2.55 -20.68 -16.66
C VAL A 230 -1.63 -20.44 -15.49
N THR A 231 -0.87 -19.36 -15.54
CA THR A 231 0.06 -18.99 -14.48
C THR A 231 -0.21 -17.55 -14.05
N LEU A 232 -0.35 -17.36 -12.76
CA LEU A 232 -0.46 -16.06 -12.12
C LEU A 232 0.94 -15.63 -11.66
N SER A 233 1.39 -14.49 -12.17
CA SER A 233 2.63 -13.87 -11.69
C SER A 233 2.26 -12.78 -10.70
N ASN A 234 2.66 -12.97 -9.46
CA ASN A 234 2.61 -11.96 -8.42
C ASN A 234 3.84 -11.08 -8.53
#